data_10fe0c61fe43260a85282894f27ed2b0
#
_entry.id   10fe0c61fe43260a85282894f27ed2b0
#
_cell.length_a   1.000
_cell.length_b   1.000
_cell.length_c   1.000
_cell.angle_alpha   90.00
_cell.angle_beta   90.00
_cell.angle_gamma   90.00
#
_symmetry.space_group_name_H-M   'P 1'
#
loop_
_entity.id
_entity.type
_entity.pdbx_description
1 polymer ?
#
loop_
_entity_poly.entity_id
_entity_poly.type
_entity_poly.pdbx_seq_one_letter_code
_entity_poly.pdbx_strand_id
1 'polypeptide(L)'
;MTVRLFNSLTKTKEDFVPLDAKNVRMYVCGPTVYDFAHIGNARPAIVFDLLFRLLRREYGDAHVTYVRNITDVDDKINARAAERGISIRELTEETARIYAEDVGALGCLTPTVTPRATEHIAEMVAIIEQLIAAGHAYAADGHVLFDVSSKADYGKLSRRSLDEMIAGARVEVAPYKKGAMDFVLWKPSSASEPGWDSPWGRGRPGWHIECSAMAGKYLGETFDIHGGGIDLMFPHHENEIAQSEGAHHDHPLAKVWMHNGFLQVNGEKMAKSAGNFFTIRDLLADWPGEVLRFNMLRSHYRQPIDFTLDGLRESWKTLERWYETTEPLVDPAPDADFLAALRDDLNTPAAIASLHQAEPVALAGGLGFLGFSNVQMKIAAKTKVDEAAIADAIAARKAARAAKNFAESDRIRDELLAKGIVLKDGPQGTTWEVRK
;
A
#
# COMPACT_ATOMS: atom_id res chain seq x y z
N MET A 1 6.57 -21.72 -17.94
CA MET A 1 6.13 -22.11 -16.57
C MET A 1 4.90 -21.29 -16.25
N THR A 2 3.90 -21.89 -15.61
CA THR A 2 2.63 -21.22 -15.24
C THR A 2 2.84 -20.35 -14.00
N VAL A 3 2.19 -19.21 -13.92
CA VAL A 3 2.12 -18.42 -12.67
C VAL A 3 1.24 -19.17 -11.69
N ARG A 4 1.68 -19.30 -10.45
CA ARG A 4 0.93 -19.90 -9.35
C ARG A 4 0.71 -18.85 -8.27
N LEU A 5 -0.52 -18.73 -7.76
CA LEU A 5 -0.88 -17.76 -6.75
C LEU A 5 -1.60 -18.46 -5.59
N PHE A 6 -1.31 -18.02 -4.38
CA PHE A 6 -2.08 -18.45 -3.21
C PHE A 6 -3.42 -17.72 -3.17
N ASN A 7 -4.49 -18.49 -3.26
CA ASN A 7 -5.84 -17.95 -3.17
C ASN A 7 -6.33 -17.99 -1.72
N SER A 8 -6.57 -16.80 -1.14
CA SER A 8 -7.05 -16.69 0.24
C SER A 8 -8.44 -17.29 0.45
N LEU A 9 -9.25 -17.41 -0.61
CA LEU A 9 -10.58 -18.00 -0.54
C LEU A 9 -10.51 -19.52 -0.40
N THR A 10 -9.70 -20.18 -1.22
CA THR A 10 -9.53 -21.65 -1.20
C THR A 10 -8.48 -22.10 -0.19
N LYS A 11 -7.58 -21.18 0.25
CA LYS A 11 -6.40 -21.47 1.10
C LYS A 11 -5.38 -22.39 0.44
N THR A 12 -5.36 -22.43 -0.87
CA THR A 12 -4.43 -23.25 -1.66
C THR A 12 -3.64 -22.40 -2.65
N LYS A 13 -2.47 -22.89 -3.05
CA LYS A 13 -1.70 -22.30 -4.13
C LYS A 13 -2.10 -22.99 -5.44
N GLU A 14 -2.61 -22.22 -6.37
CA GLU A 14 -3.24 -22.68 -7.59
C GLU A 14 -2.52 -22.16 -8.83
N ASP A 15 -2.59 -22.88 -9.94
CA ASP A 15 -2.19 -22.36 -11.23
C ASP A 15 -3.12 -21.23 -11.65
N PHE A 16 -2.55 -20.06 -11.94
CA PHE A 16 -3.32 -18.90 -12.37
C PHE A 16 -3.68 -19.03 -13.86
N VAL A 17 -4.97 -19.12 -14.11
CA VAL A 17 -5.54 -19.10 -15.46
C VAL A 17 -6.52 -17.94 -15.55
N PRO A 18 -6.19 -16.87 -16.29
CA PRO A 18 -7.08 -15.73 -16.41
C PRO A 18 -8.37 -16.07 -17.15
N LEU A 19 -9.42 -15.29 -16.90
CA LEU A 19 -10.69 -15.37 -17.64
C LEU A 19 -10.50 -15.07 -19.13
N ASP A 20 -9.63 -14.07 -19.39
CA ASP A 20 -9.22 -13.69 -20.74
C ASP A 20 -7.73 -13.34 -20.72
N ALA A 21 -6.90 -14.13 -21.41
CA ALA A 21 -5.45 -13.89 -21.48
C ALA A 21 -5.07 -12.58 -22.21
N LYS A 22 -6.01 -11.96 -22.94
CA LYS A 22 -5.84 -10.66 -23.57
C LYS A 22 -6.37 -9.49 -22.73
N ASN A 23 -6.98 -9.80 -21.58
CA ASN A 23 -7.49 -8.81 -20.66
C ASN A 23 -7.51 -9.38 -19.22
N VAL A 24 -6.32 -9.57 -18.65
CA VAL A 24 -6.14 -9.98 -17.25
C VAL A 24 -6.50 -8.80 -16.35
N ARG A 25 -7.45 -9.00 -15.43
CA ARG A 25 -8.05 -7.92 -14.65
C ARG A 25 -7.77 -8.09 -13.17
N MET A 26 -7.19 -7.06 -12.55
CA MET A 26 -6.92 -7.04 -11.11
C MET A 26 -7.43 -5.76 -10.46
N TYR A 27 -8.05 -5.91 -9.30
CA TYR A 27 -8.48 -4.83 -8.42
C TYR A 27 -7.72 -4.90 -7.10
N VAL A 28 -7.28 -3.76 -6.60
CA VAL A 28 -6.65 -3.66 -5.29
C VAL A 28 -7.25 -2.50 -4.52
N CYS A 29 -7.74 -2.76 -3.31
CA CYS A 29 -8.25 -1.70 -2.45
C CYS A 29 -7.16 -0.68 -2.15
N GLY A 30 -7.45 0.57 -2.49
CA GLY A 30 -6.56 1.71 -2.31
C GLY A 30 -6.73 2.41 -0.95
N PRO A 31 -6.03 3.52 -0.73
CA PRO A 31 -6.08 4.22 0.55
C PRO A 31 -7.33 5.09 0.70
N THR A 32 -7.72 5.31 1.97
CA THR A 32 -8.59 6.43 2.35
C THR A 32 -7.72 7.67 2.54
N VAL A 33 -7.98 8.71 1.75
CA VAL A 33 -7.09 9.88 1.61
C VAL A 33 -7.46 11.01 2.58
N TYR A 34 -7.32 10.77 3.87
CA TYR A 34 -7.57 11.74 4.93
C TYR A 34 -6.29 12.34 5.55
N ASP A 35 -5.15 11.66 5.40
CA ASP A 35 -3.85 12.07 5.94
C ASP A 35 -2.73 11.42 5.10
N PHE A 36 -1.47 11.77 5.35
CA PHE A 36 -0.33 11.15 4.69
C PHE A 36 -0.31 9.64 4.94
N ALA A 37 -0.05 8.88 3.89
CA ALA A 37 0.01 7.43 3.96
C ALA A 37 1.18 6.97 4.84
N HIS A 38 0.91 6.05 5.76
CA HIS A 38 1.96 5.45 6.58
C HIS A 38 2.66 4.30 5.85
N ILE A 39 3.85 3.92 6.34
CA ILE A 39 4.68 2.88 5.69
C ILE A 39 3.96 1.53 5.50
N GLY A 40 2.97 1.21 6.32
CA GLY A 40 2.12 0.03 6.13
C GLY A 40 1.30 0.06 4.84
N ASN A 41 0.92 1.26 4.35
CA ASN A 41 0.22 1.43 3.07
C ASN A 41 1.14 1.24 1.86
N ALA A 42 2.46 1.34 2.04
CA ALA A 42 3.42 1.04 0.99
C ALA A 42 3.44 -0.44 0.62
N ARG A 43 3.20 -1.32 1.59
CA ARG A 43 3.33 -2.77 1.38
C ARG A 43 2.38 -3.30 0.31
N PRO A 44 1.05 -3.10 0.38
CA PRO A 44 0.16 -3.52 -0.70
C PRO A 44 0.52 -2.84 -2.03
N ALA A 45 0.89 -1.56 -2.02
CA ALA A 45 1.29 -0.87 -3.25
C ALA A 45 2.48 -1.55 -3.94
N ILE A 46 3.52 -1.94 -3.19
CA ILE A 46 4.73 -2.61 -3.70
C ILE A 46 4.43 -4.06 -4.13
N VAL A 47 3.67 -4.81 -3.33
CA VAL A 47 3.36 -6.22 -3.62
C VAL A 47 2.53 -6.34 -4.90
N PHE A 48 1.49 -5.54 -5.03
CA PHE A 48 0.63 -5.59 -6.20
C PHE A 48 1.23 -4.90 -7.43
N ASP A 49 2.18 -3.97 -7.26
CA ASP A 49 3.03 -3.50 -8.35
C ASP A 49 3.90 -4.63 -8.91
N LEU A 50 4.49 -5.45 -8.04
CA LEU A 50 5.28 -6.59 -8.48
C LEU A 50 4.43 -7.63 -9.22
N LEU A 51 3.22 -7.92 -8.73
CA LEU A 51 2.27 -8.78 -9.42
C LEU A 51 1.89 -8.19 -10.79
N PHE A 52 1.63 -6.89 -10.85
CA PHE A 52 1.31 -6.19 -12.10
C PHE A 52 2.44 -6.31 -13.13
N ARG A 53 3.70 -6.14 -12.70
CA ARG A 53 4.89 -6.35 -13.55
C ARG A 53 4.98 -7.80 -14.05
N LEU A 54 4.74 -8.79 -13.16
CA LEU A 54 4.76 -10.19 -13.52
C LEU A 54 3.69 -10.53 -14.55
N LEU A 55 2.45 -10.09 -14.31
CA LEU A 55 1.33 -10.34 -15.25
C LEU A 55 1.57 -9.68 -16.61
N ARG A 56 2.08 -8.45 -16.64
CA ARG A 56 2.46 -7.76 -17.89
C ARG A 56 3.54 -8.51 -18.66
N ARG A 57 4.51 -9.09 -17.96
CA ARG A 57 5.55 -9.92 -18.57
C ARG A 57 4.98 -11.20 -19.18
N GLU A 58 4.03 -11.85 -18.50
CA GLU A 58 3.49 -13.15 -18.93
C GLU A 58 2.42 -13.01 -20.02
N TYR A 59 1.60 -11.97 -19.97
CA TYR A 59 0.43 -11.82 -20.85
C TYR A 59 0.58 -10.64 -21.85
N GLY A 60 1.54 -9.77 -21.64
CA GLY A 60 1.76 -8.57 -22.45
C GLY A 60 1.30 -7.28 -21.76
N ASP A 61 2.03 -6.19 -21.98
CA ASP A 61 1.82 -4.91 -21.31
C ASP A 61 0.40 -4.34 -21.50
N ALA A 62 -0.15 -4.48 -22.70
CA ALA A 62 -1.48 -3.99 -23.04
C ALA A 62 -2.62 -4.91 -22.61
N HIS A 63 -2.32 -6.10 -22.09
CA HIS A 63 -3.29 -7.12 -21.76
C HIS A 63 -3.58 -7.24 -20.26
N VAL A 64 -3.10 -6.29 -19.44
CA VAL A 64 -3.34 -6.29 -18.00
C VAL A 64 -3.97 -5.00 -17.57
N THR A 65 -5.16 -5.08 -17.02
CA THR A 65 -5.88 -3.95 -16.42
C THR A 65 -5.75 -4.00 -14.91
N TYR A 66 -5.05 -3.02 -14.33
CA TYR A 66 -4.89 -2.85 -12.89
C TYR A 66 -5.69 -1.64 -12.42
N VAL A 67 -6.67 -1.88 -11.56
CA VAL A 67 -7.49 -0.85 -10.91
C VAL A 67 -7.12 -0.75 -9.44
N ARG A 68 -6.80 0.47 -8.96
CA ARG A 68 -6.61 0.77 -7.54
C ARG A 68 -7.36 2.05 -7.21
N ASN A 69 -8.39 1.94 -6.38
CA ASN A 69 -9.24 3.07 -6.05
C ASN A 69 -8.62 4.08 -5.10
N ILE A 70 -9.27 5.22 -5.00
CA ILE A 70 -9.09 6.23 -3.96
C ILE A 70 -10.42 6.39 -3.23
N THR A 71 -10.43 6.09 -1.93
CA THR A 71 -11.57 6.41 -1.06
C THR A 71 -11.44 7.86 -0.62
N ASP A 72 -12.26 8.72 -1.22
CA ASP A 72 -12.29 10.18 -1.01
C ASP A 72 -13.59 10.67 -0.34
N VAL A 73 -14.33 9.76 0.26
CA VAL A 73 -15.48 10.03 1.14
C VAL A 73 -15.44 9.09 2.35
N ASP A 74 -15.34 9.64 3.56
CA ASP A 74 -15.29 8.89 4.83
C ASP A 74 -15.45 9.86 5.99
N ASP A 75 -15.91 9.38 7.15
CA ASP A 75 -16.07 10.22 8.35
C ASP A 75 -14.73 10.80 8.83
N LYS A 76 -13.62 10.08 8.65
CA LYS A 76 -12.27 10.57 8.97
C LYS A 76 -11.84 11.72 8.06
N ILE A 77 -12.25 11.68 6.79
CA ILE A 77 -12.01 12.77 5.83
C ILE A 77 -12.76 14.02 6.29
N ASN A 78 -14.04 13.87 6.68
CA ASN A 78 -14.86 14.97 7.17
C ASN A 78 -14.24 15.61 8.41
N ALA A 79 -13.86 14.79 9.39
CA ALA A 79 -13.22 15.26 10.63
C ALA A 79 -11.88 15.97 10.36
N ARG A 80 -11.05 15.42 9.49
CA ARG A 80 -9.74 16.00 9.17
C ARG A 80 -9.83 17.31 8.38
N ALA A 81 -10.76 17.39 7.43
CA ALA A 81 -11.01 18.64 6.69
C ALA A 81 -11.50 19.75 7.62
N ALA A 82 -12.42 19.44 8.54
CA ALA A 82 -12.89 20.36 9.55
C ALA A 82 -11.78 20.83 10.50
N GLU A 83 -10.92 19.92 10.96
CA GLU A 83 -9.75 20.22 11.80
C GLU A 83 -8.78 21.18 11.09
N ARG A 84 -8.55 20.98 9.78
CA ARG A 84 -7.66 21.85 8.98
C ARG A 84 -8.32 23.14 8.48
N GLY A 85 -9.64 23.28 8.61
CA GLY A 85 -10.39 24.42 8.10
C GLY A 85 -10.39 24.54 6.57
N ILE A 86 -10.27 23.41 5.84
CA ILE A 86 -10.26 23.34 4.38
C ILE A 86 -11.43 22.49 3.86
N SER A 87 -11.72 22.59 2.57
CA SER A 87 -12.75 21.74 1.96
C SER A 87 -12.30 20.27 1.90
N ILE A 88 -13.27 19.35 1.93
CA ILE A 88 -13.02 17.91 1.75
C ILE A 88 -12.32 17.63 0.42
N ARG A 89 -12.74 18.30 -0.64
CA ARG A 89 -12.14 18.16 -1.96
C ARG A 89 -10.66 18.58 -1.95
N GLU A 90 -10.34 19.72 -1.36
CA GLU A 90 -8.97 20.21 -1.24
C GLU A 90 -8.09 19.21 -0.46
N LEU A 91 -8.59 18.70 0.68
CA LEU A 91 -7.90 17.68 1.45
C LEU A 91 -7.64 16.42 0.63
N THR A 92 -8.67 15.88 -0.04
CA THR A 92 -8.56 14.60 -0.75
C THR A 92 -7.76 14.70 -2.05
N GLU A 93 -7.78 15.84 -2.73
CA GLU A 93 -6.92 16.08 -3.89
C GLU A 93 -5.45 16.18 -3.48
N GLU A 94 -5.14 16.93 -2.41
CA GLU A 94 -3.79 17.05 -1.86
C GLU A 94 -3.23 15.69 -1.43
N THR A 95 -3.97 14.98 -0.59
CA THR A 95 -3.51 13.71 -0.01
C THR A 95 -3.42 12.58 -1.04
N ALA A 96 -4.33 12.52 -2.03
CA ALA A 96 -4.24 11.56 -3.12
C ALA A 96 -3.02 11.82 -4.02
N ARG A 97 -2.73 13.09 -4.34
CA ARG A 97 -1.54 13.47 -5.10
C ARG A 97 -0.27 13.08 -4.35
N ILE A 98 -0.20 13.40 -3.05
CA ILE A 98 0.95 13.04 -2.21
C ILE A 98 1.13 11.51 -2.14
N TYR A 99 0.06 10.75 -1.99
CA TYR A 99 0.13 9.29 -2.02
C TYR A 99 0.68 8.76 -3.36
N ALA A 100 0.24 9.32 -4.49
CA ALA A 100 0.74 8.92 -5.81
C ALA A 100 2.24 9.24 -5.97
N GLU A 101 2.69 10.41 -5.50
CA GLU A 101 4.10 10.79 -5.48
C GLU A 101 4.91 9.84 -4.60
N ASP A 102 4.44 9.54 -3.39
CA ASP A 102 5.13 8.69 -2.43
C ASP A 102 5.29 7.25 -2.96
N VAL A 103 4.23 6.63 -3.48
CA VAL A 103 4.33 5.28 -4.05
C VAL A 103 5.12 5.27 -5.37
N GLY A 104 5.07 6.35 -6.15
CA GLY A 104 5.94 6.54 -7.32
C GLY A 104 7.41 6.59 -6.93
N ALA A 105 7.76 7.29 -5.85
CA ALA A 105 9.13 7.33 -5.31
C ALA A 105 9.60 5.96 -4.79
N LEU A 106 8.67 5.08 -4.40
CA LEU A 106 8.97 3.67 -4.09
C LEU A 106 9.15 2.80 -5.36
N GLY A 107 9.12 3.38 -6.56
CA GLY A 107 9.28 2.65 -7.82
C GLY A 107 8.03 1.88 -8.26
N CYS A 108 6.85 2.15 -7.71
CA CYS A 108 5.61 1.54 -8.15
C CYS A 108 5.14 2.15 -9.48
N LEU A 109 4.68 1.30 -10.39
CA LEU A 109 4.01 1.72 -11.62
C LEU A 109 2.65 2.36 -11.31
N THR A 110 2.24 3.29 -12.15
CA THR A 110 0.88 3.84 -12.08
C THR A 110 -0.12 2.74 -12.45
N PRO A 111 -1.20 2.52 -11.67
CA PRO A 111 -2.28 1.64 -12.06
C PRO A 111 -2.91 2.06 -13.40
N THR A 112 -3.52 1.13 -14.11
CA THR A 112 -4.21 1.42 -15.38
C THR A 112 -5.37 2.40 -15.15
N VAL A 113 -6.09 2.23 -14.03
CA VAL A 113 -7.19 3.11 -13.62
C VAL A 113 -7.09 3.38 -12.12
N THR A 114 -7.32 4.63 -11.72
CA THR A 114 -7.36 5.06 -10.32
C THR A 114 -8.68 5.78 -10.05
N PRO A 115 -9.81 5.04 -9.89
CA PRO A 115 -11.12 5.64 -9.72
C PRO A 115 -11.30 6.23 -8.32
N ARG A 116 -12.12 7.29 -8.21
CA ARG A 116 -12.51 7.92 -6.95
C ARG A 116 -13.91 7.51 -6.55
N ALA A 117 -14.15 7.24 -5.27
CA ALA A 117 -15.46 6.86 -4.77
C ALA A 117 -16.53 7.91 -5.07
N THR A 118 -16.22 9.19 -4.89
CA THR A 118 -17.17 10.29 -5.14
C THR A 118 -17.60 10.43 -6.60
N GLU A 119 -16.87 9.85 -7.54
CA GLU A 119 -17.19 9.86 -8.97
C GLU A 119 -18.05 8.66 -9.41
N HIS A 120 -18.38 7.74 -8.46
CA HIS A 120 -19.06 6.47 -8.75
C HIS A 120 -20.33 6.27 -7.91
N ILE A 121 -20.95 7.35 -7.44
CA ILE A 121 -22.16 7.29 -6.62
C ILE A 121 -23.34 6.63 -7.34
N ALA A 122 -23.50 6.90 -8.63
CA ALA A 122 -24.58 6.31 -9.42
C ALA A 122 -24.46 4.78 -9.52
N GLU A 123 -23.25 4.26 -9.69
CA GLU A 123 -22.97 2.82 -9.70
C GLU A 123 -23.24 2.18 -8.33
N MET A 124 -22.89 2.86 -7.24
CA MET A 124 -23.18 2.40 -5.88
C MET A 124 -24.68 2.33 -5.62
N VAL A 125 -25.44 3.38 -6.00
CA VAL A 125 -26.90 3.40 -5.88
C VAL A 125 -27.52 2.25 -6.70
N ALA A 126 -27.05 2.01 -7.91
CA ALA A 126 -27.56 0.93 -8.75
C ALA A 126 -27.36 -0.47 -8.15
N ILE A 127 -26.17 -0.74 -7.56
CA ILE A 127 -25.93 -2.03 -6.87
C ILE A 127 -26.82 -2.14 -5.63
N ILE A 128 -27.00 -1.08 -4.85
CA ILE A 128 -27.87 -1.09 -3.68
C ILE A 128 -29.33 -1.39 -4.07
N GLU A 129 -29.83 -0.79 -5.17
CA GLU A 129 -31.17 -1.09 -5.70
C GLU A 129 -31.32 -2.57 -6.10
N GLN A 130 -30.29 -3.14 -6.76
CA GLN A 130 -30.25 -4.58 -7.10
C GLN A 130 -30.28 -5.45 -5.84
N LEU A 131 -29.51 -5.10 -4.81
CA LEU A 131 -29.49 -5.82 -3.53
C LEU A 131 -30.84 -5.79 -2.80
N ILE A 132 -31.54 -4.64 -2.83
CA ILE A 132 -32.89 -4.53 -2.26
C ILE A 132 -33.87 -5.40 -3.06
N ALA A 133 -33.80 -5.34 -4.38
CA ALA A 133 -34.68 -6.14 -5.26
C ALA A 133 -34.45 -7.66 -5.09
N ALA A 134 -33.20 -8.07 -4.84
CA ALA A 134 -32.82 -9.47 -4.55
C ALA A 134 -33.14 -9.92 -3.12
N GLY A 135 -33.55 -9.00 -2.22
CA GLY A 135 -33.86 -9.31 -0.83
C GLY A 135 -32.64 -9.39 0.09
N HIS A 136 -31.46 -8.93 -0.36
CA HIS A 136 -30.22 -8.89 0.41
C HIS A 136 -30.02 -7.58 1.16
N ALA A 137 -30.81 -6.55 0.90
CA ALA A 137 -30.72 -5.27 1.57
C ALA A 137 -32.11 -4.71 1.94
N TYR A 138 -32.12 -3.83 2.93
CA TYR A 138 -33.36 -3.17 3.40
C TYR A 138 -33.10 -1.73 3.81
N ALA A 139 -34.10 -0.89 3.67
CA ALA A 139 -34.09 0.50 4.15
C ALA A 139 -34.66 0.60 5.55
N ALA A 140 -34.04 1.37 6.44
CA ALA A 140 -34.47 1.65 7.81
C ALA A 140 -33.91 3.01 8.26
N ASP A 141 -34.80 3.89 8.74
CA ASP A 141 -34.45 5.21 9.31
C ASP A 141 -33.48 6.04 8.42
N GLY A 142 -33.73 6.08 7.11
CA GLY A 142 -32.89 6.78 6.13
C GLY A 142 -31.57 6.09 5.77
N HIS A 143 -31.29 4.95 6.39
CA HIS A 143 -30.17 4.07 6.05
C HIS A 143 -30.60 2.99 5.07
N VAL A 144 -29.65 2.43 4.33
CA VAL A 144 -29.79 1.13 3.67
C VAL A 144 -28.71 0.20 4.22
N LEU A 145 -29.12 -0.99 4.62
CA LEU A 145 -28.25 -1.99 5.21
C LEU A 145 -28.28 -3.29 4.39
N PHE A 146 -27.14 -3.96 4.32
CA PHE A 146 -27.07 -5.34 3.88
C PHE A 146 -27.53 -6.26 5.00
N ASP A 147 -28.47 -7.17 4.70
CA ASP A 147 -28.96 -8.20 5.59
C ASP A 147 -28.01 -9.41 5.53
N VAL A 148 -27.08 -9.51 6.49
CA VAL A 148 -26.07 -10.59 6.49
C VAL A 148 -26.74 -11.97 6.59
N SER A 149 -27.89 -12.08 7.24
CA SER A 149 -28.61 -13.35 7.35
C SER A 149 -29.17 -13.88 6.03
N SER A 150 -29.31 -13.01 5.04
CA SER A 150 -29.76 -13.37 3.70
C SER A 150 -28.70 -14.08 2.84
N LYS A 151 -27.41 -14.06 3.24
CA LYS A 151 -26.29 -14.66 2.52
C LYS A 151 -25.73 -15.84 3.32
N ALA A 152 -26.16 -17.05 2.98
CA ALA A 152 -25.88 -18.28 3.74
C ALA A 152 -24.37 -18.62 3.82
N ASP A 153 -23.57 -18.20 2.86
CA ASP A 153 -22.12 -18.42 2.79
C ASP A 153 -21.30 -17.21 3.26
N TYR A 154 -21.92 -16.24 3.94
CA TYR A 154 -21.19 -15.12 4.54
C TYR A 154 -20.14 -15.62 5.53
N GLY A 155 -18.92 -15.12 5.41
CA GLY A 155 -17.77 -15.61 6.19
C GLY A 155 -16.88 -16.61 5.43
N LYS A 156 -17.18 -16.92 4.16
CA LYS A 156 -16.44 -17.92 3.38
C LYS A 156 -14.97 -17.53 3.11
N LEU A 157 -14.65 -16.25 3.02
CA LEU A 157 -13.28 -15.76 2.82
C LEU A 157 -12.49 -15.79 4.14
N SER A 158 -13.08 -15.23 5.19
CA SER A 158 -12.46 -15.12 6.52
C SER A 158 -12.42 -16.44 7.28
N ARG A 159 -13.26 -17.41 6.89
CA ARG A 159 -13.45 -18.70 7.57
C ARG A 159 -13.94 -18.53 9.00
N ARG A 160 -14.74 -17.52 9.27
CA ARG A 160 -15.37 -17.26 10.56
C ARG A 160 -16.85 -17.56 10.48
N SER A 161 -17.38 -18.20 11.50
CA SER A 161 -18.83 -18.34 11.66
C SER A 161 -19.47 -17.02 12.10
N LEU A 162 -20.75 -16.80 11.81
CA LEU A 162 -21.49 -15.64 12.28
C LEU A 162 -21.44 -15.50 13.82
N ASP A 163 -21.53 -16.62 14.55
CA ASP A 163 -21.48 -16.62 16.01
C ASP A 163 -20.12 -16.12 16.54
N GLU A 164 -19.01 -16.53 15.91
CA GLU A 164 -17.68 -16.03 16.26
C GLU A 164 -17.53 -14.54 15.95
N MET A 165 -18.12 -14.07 14.83
CA MET A 165 -18.12 -12.67 14.46
C MET A 165 -18.92 -11.82 15.45
N ILE A 166 -20.13 -12.28 15.84
CA ILE A 166 -20.99 -11.62 16.82
C ILE A 166 -20.30 -11.58 18.19
N ALA A 167 -19.71 -12.68 18.62
CA ALA A 167 -18.97 -12.76 19.90
C ALA A 167 -17.76 -11.82 19.94
N GLY A 168 -17.10 -11.60 18.79
CA GLY A 168 -15.97 -10.68 18.63
C GLY A 168 -16.36 -9.22 18.42
N ALA A 169 -17.61 -8.96 18.04
CA ALA A 169 -18.12 -7.62 17.80
C ALA A 169 -18.51 -6.95 19.13
N ARG A 170 -17.69 -6.03 19.64
CA ARG A 170 -18.03 -5.11 20.75
C ARG A 170 -18.89 -3.95 20.22
N VAL A 171 -19.92 -4.23 19.42
CA VAL A 171 -20.72 -3.19 18.77
C VAL A 171 -22.09 -3.14 19.43
N GLU A 172 -22.44 -1.98 19.94
CA GLU A 172 -23.83 -1.65 20.28
C GLU A 172 -24.66 -1.72 18.99
N VAL A 173 -25.66 -2.59 18.97
CA VAL A 173 -26.50 -2.78 17.78
C VAL A 173 -27.38 -1.55 17.61
N ALA A 174 -27.13 -0.77 16.57
CA ALA A 174 -27.95 0.40 16.29
C ALA A 174 -29.42 0.00 16.08
N PRO A 175 -30.40 0.80 16.55
CA PRO A 175 -31.82 0.42 16.56
C PRO A 175 -32.41 0.19 15.16
N TYR A 176 -31.81 0.73 14.12
CA TYR A 176 -32.23 0.54 12.73
C TYR A 176 -31.72 -0.77 12.09
N LYS A 177 -30.86 -1.54 12.77
CA LYS A 177 -30.34 -2.83 12.29
C LYS A 177 -31.28 -3.97 12.66
N LYS A 178 -31.55 -4.91 11.73
CA LYS A 178 -32.24 -6.18 12.00
C LYS A 178 -31.31 -7.18 12.68
N GLY A 179 -30.08 -7.30 12.19
CA GLY A 179 -29.04 -8.18 12.70
C GLY A 179 -27.81 -7.41 13.16
N ALA A 180 -27.11 -7.93 14.18
CA ALA A 180 -25.91 -7.30 14.73
C ALA A 180 -24.81 -7.13 13.68
N MET A 181 -24.72 -8.07 12.73
CA MET A 181 -23.71 -8.09 11.68
C MET A 181 -24.09 -7.31 10.43
N ASP A 182 -25.33 -6.82 10.32
CA ASP A 182 -25.75 -6.04 9.17
C ASP A 182 -24.87 -4.80 9.03
N PHE A 183 -24.52 -4.46 7.82
CA PHE A 183 -23.60 -3.36 7.57
C PHE A 183 -24.20 -2.32 6.62
N VAL A 184 -23.73 -1.08 6.76
CA VAL A 184 -24.27 0.08 6.06
C VAL A 184 -23.84 0.06 4.60
N LEU A 185 -24.82 0.18 3.68
CA LEU A 185 -24.63 0.41 2.26
C LEU A 185 -24.82 1.89 1.91
N TRP A 186 -25.78 2.55 2.59
CA TRP A 186 -26.08 3.97 2.45
C TRP A 186 -26.46 4.55 3.81
N LYS A 187 -26.00 5.75 4.11
CA LYS A 187 -26.35 6.47 5.35
C LYS A 187 -26.73 7.91 5.08
N PRO A 188 -27.69 8.49 5.83
CA PRO A 188 -28.11 9.87 5.65
C PRO A 188 -26.97 10.83 5.90
N SER A 189 -26.97 11.95 5.17
CA SER A 189 -26.04 13.06 5.38
C SER A 189 -26.78 14.33 5.75
N SER A 190 -26.28 15.02 6.75
CA SER A 190 -26.75 16.37 7.11
C SER A 190 -26.41 17.40 6.02
N ALA A 191 -26.94 18.59 6.12
CA ALA A 191 -26.65 19.67 5.15
C ALA A 191 -25.17 20.08 5.16
N SER A 192 -24.47 19.87 6.27
CA SER A 192 -23.05 20.21 6.44
C SER A 192 -22.08 19.08 6.05
N GLU A 193 -22.60 17.89 5.79
CA GLU A 193 -21.80 16.72 5.38
C GLU A 193 -21.87 16.53 3.86
N PRO A 194 -20.86 15.87 3.25
CA PRO A 194 -20.98 15.41 1.88
C PRO A 194 -22.20 14.53 1.72
N GLY A 195 -22.92 14.69 0.63
CA GLY A 195 -24.11 13.86 0.38
C GLY A 195 -24.64 14.06 -1.02
N TRP A 196 -25.19 12.99 -1.52
CA TRP A 196 -25.77 12.87 -2.86
C TRP A 196 -27.21 12.44 -2.77
N ASP A 197 -27.99 12.79 -3.77
CA ASP A 197 -29.38 12.35 -3.88
C ASP A 197 -29.44 10.85 -4.17
N SER A 198 -30.39 10.17 -3.54
CA SER A 198 -30.65 8.76 -3.74
C SER A 198 -32.14 8.46 -3.55
N PRO A 199 -32.64 7.27 -3.96
CA PRO A 199 -34.02 6.85 -3.66
C PRO A 199 -34.39 6.84 -2.18
N TRP A 200 -33.39 6.79 -1.30
CA TRP A 200 -33.55 6.74 0.16
C TRP A 200 -33.34 8.10 0.85
N GLY A 201 -33.23 9.15 0.06
CA GLY A 201 -32.96 10.49 0.51
C GLY A 201 -31.48 10.89 0.34
N ARG A 202 -31.16 12.15 0.71
CA ARG A 202 -29.80 12.67 0.64
C ARG A 202 -28.89 11.95 1.64
N GLY A 203 -27.79 11.37 1.14
CA GLY A 203 -26.89 10.57 1.97
C GLY A 203 -25.54 10.33 1.31
N ARG A 204 -24.79 9.39 1.87
CA ARG A 204 -23.47 8.97 1.40
C ARG A 204 -23.32 7.44 1.47
N PRO A 205 -22.46 6.85 0.64
CA PRO A 205 -22.24 5.40 0.66
C PRO A 205 -21.59 4.93 1.96
N GLY A 206 -21.83 3.66 2.29
CA GLY A 206 -20.98 2.90 3.20
C GLY A 206 -19.65 2.57 2.54
N TRP A 207 -18.62 2.32 3.36
CA TRP A 207 -17.26 2.09 2.88
C TRP A 207 -17.12 0.88 1.93
N HIS A 208 -17.87 -0.19 2.17
CA HIS A 208 -17.69 -1.45 1.44
C HIS A 208 -18.29 -1.43 0.03
N ILE A 209 -19.35 -0.66 -0.20
CA ILE A 209 -20.02 -0.61 -1.50
C ILE A 209 -19.18 0.11 -2.56
N GLU A 210 -18.26 0.99 -2.14
CA GLU A 210 -17.39 1.74 -3.03
C GLU A 210 -16.57 0.82 -3.93
N CYS A 211 -15.87 -0.16 -3.34
CA CYS A 211 -15.01 -1.08 -4.08
C CYS A 211 -15.81 -2.02 -4.96
N SER A 212 -16.97 -2.54 -4.50
CA SER A 212 -17.87 -3.35 -5.33
C SER A 212 -18.32 -2.59 -6.58
N ALA A 213 -18.72 -1.33 -6.42
CA ALA A 213 -19.17 -0.51 -7.54
C ALA A 213 -18.06 -0.17 -8.53
N MET A 214 -16.89 0.28 -8.02
CA MET A 214 -15.78 0.63 -8.87
C MET A 214 -15.17 -0.60 -9.56
N ALA A 215 -15.05 -1.74 -8.86
CA ALA A 215 -14.58 -2.98 -9.45
C ALA A 215 -15.53 -3.44 -10.58
N GLY A 216 -16.83 -3.48 -10.33
CA GLY A 216 -17.85 -3.83 -11.33
C GLY A 216 -17.81 -2.93 -12.56
N LYS A 217 -17.65 -1.62 -12.36
CA LYS A 217 -17.58 -0.62 -13.45
C LYS A 217 -16.42 -0.84 -14.41
N TYR A 218 -15.23 -1.11 -13.89
CA TYR A 218 -14.00 -1.17 -14.69
C TYR A 218 -13.60 -2.59 -15.08
N LEU A 219 -13.99 -3.59 -14.29
CA LEU A 219 -13.54 -4.96 -14.49
C LEU A 219 -14.67 -5.96 -14.77
N GLY A 220 -15.94 -5.51 -14.67
CA GLY A 220 -17.11 -6.36 -14.85
C GLY A 220 -17.49 -7.12 -13.58
N GLU A 221 -18.58 -7.90 -13.65
CA GLU A 221 -19.15 -8.62 -12.51
C GLU A 221 -18.19 -9.63 -11.90
N THR A 222 -17.40 -10.30 -12.74
CA THR A 222 -16.37 -11.24 -12.33
C THR A 222 -15.04 -10.86 -12.98
N PHE A 223 -13.97 -10.82 -12.19
CA PHE A 223 -12.62 -10.55 -12.68
C PHE A 223 -11.58 -11.52 -12.09
N ASP A 224 -10.31 -11.39 -12.47
CA ASP A 224 -9.31 -12.42 -12.18
C ASP A 224 -8.78 -12.35 -10.74
N ILE A 225 -8.31 -11.18 -10.27
CA ILE A 225 -7.59 -11.07 -9.01
C ILE A 225 -8.12 -9.88 -8.19
N HIS A 226 -8.50 -10.14 -6.93
CA HIS A 226 -8.78 -9.10 -5.95
C HIS A 226 -7.71 -9.13 -4.84
N GLY A 227 -7.13 -7.97 -4.53
CA GLY A 227 -6.02 -7.87 -3.61
C GLY A 227 -6.14 -6.76 -2.56
N GLY A 228 -5.40 -6.91 -1.45
CA GLY A 228 -5.31 -5.92 -0.39
C GLY A 228 -4.48 -6.38 0.80
N GLY A 229 -4.47 -5.60 1.88
CA GLY A 229 -3.90 -6.00 3.15
C GLY A 229 -4.72 -7.10 3.83
N ILE A 230 -4.09 -7.92 4.65
CA ILE A 230 -4.77 -9.00 5.39
C ILE A 230 -5.85 -8.46 6.35
N ASP A 231 -5.72 -7.21 6.80
CA ASP A 231 -6.70 -6.49 7.61
C ASP A 231 -8.00 -6.17 6.86
N LEU A 232 -7.95 -6.12 5.54
CA LEU A 232 -9.12 -5.94 4.69
C LEU A 232 -9.90 -7.24 4.47
N MET A 233 -9.30 -8.42 4.73
CA MET A 233 -9.99 -9.70 4.53
C MET A 233 -11.33 -9.73 5.23
N PHE A 234 -11.39 -9.21 6.46
CA PHE A 234 -12.61 -9.06 7.24
C PHE A 234 -12.60 -7.73 8.03
N PRO A 235 -13.69 -6.95 7.95
CA PRO A 235 -14.94 -7.25 7.25
C PRO A 235 -14.99 -6.81 5.78
N HIS A 236 -14.04 -6.00 5.27
CA HIS A 236 -14.16 -5.26 4.03
C HIS A 236 -14.37 -6.18 2.80
N HIS A 237 -13.43 -7.07 2.50
CA HIS A 237 -13.51 -7.98 1.35
C HIS A 237 -14.63 -9.02 1.49
N GLU A 238 -14.92 -9.47 2.71
CA GLU A 238 -16.09 -10.34 2.95
C GLU A 238 -17.39 -9.63 2.59
N ASN A 239 -17.52 -8.34 2.95
CA ASN A 239 -18.67 -7.52 2.62
C ASN A 239 -18.75 -7.23 1.11
N GLU A 240 -17.62 -7.02 0.44
CA GLU A 240 -17.60 -6.85 -1.01
C GLU A 240 -18.08 -8.11 -1.75
N ILE A 241 -17.67 -9.29 -1.28
CA ILE A 241 -18.18 -10.58 -1.79
C ILE A 241 -19.70 -10.64 -1.63
N ALA A 242 -20.20 -10.38 -0.42
CA ALA A 242 -21.63 -10.44 -0.13
C ALA A 242 -22.43 -9.47 -1.02
N GLN A 243 -21.95 -8.23 -1.17
CA GLN A 243 -22.56 -7.22 -2.02
C GLN A 243 -22.59 -7.61 -3.49
N SER A 244 -21.43 -7.96 -4.04
CA SER A 244 -21.31 -8.20 -5.48
C SER A 244 -22.00 -9.49 -5.89
N GLU A 245 -21.85 -10.57 -5.13
CA GLU A 245 -22.53 -11.83 -5.43
C GLU A 245 -24.06 -11.72 -5.20
N GLY A 246 -24.48 -11.01 -4.14
CA GLY A 246 -25.91 -10.76 -3.90
C GLY A 246 -26.57 -9.92 -4.99
N ALA A 247 -25.85 -8.97 -5.60
CA ALA A 247 -26.35 -8.17 -6.71
C ALA A 247 -26.33 -8.93 -8.05
N HIS A 248 -25.41 -9.88 -8.24
CA HIS A 248 -25.15 -10.54 -9.52
C HIS A 248 -25.43 -12.05 -9.50
N HIS A 249 -26.49 -12.48 -8.80
CA HIS A 249 -26.98 -13.87 -8.82
C HIS A 249 -25.91 -14.91 -8.45
N ASP A 250 -25.13 -14.66 -7.41
CA ASP A 250 -24.05 -15.49 -6.90
C ASP A 250 -22.85 -15.70 -7.88
N HIS A 251 -22.73 -14.86 -8.90
CA HIS A 251 -21.52 -14.85 -9.72
C HIS A 251 -20.35 -14.36 -8.85
N PRO A 252 -19.22 -15.10 -8.79
CA PRO A 252 -18.11 -14.73 -7.92
C PRO A 252 -17.50 -13.39 -8.33
N LEU A 253 -17.25 -12.51 -7.38
CA LEU A 253 -16.63 -11.20 -7.65
C LEU A 253 -15.22 -11.36 -8.25
N ALA A 254 -14.39 -12.23 -7.67
CA ALA A 254 -13.05 -12.49 -8.15
C ALA A 254 -12.68 -13.98 -8.06
N LYS A 255 -11.86 -14.46 -9.01
CA LYS A 255 -11.38 -15.85 -9.02
C LYS A 255 -10.31 -16.10 -7.98
N VAL A 256 -9.39 -15.15 -7.78
CA VAL A 256 -8.25 -15.25 -6.86
C VAL A 256 -8.26 -14.08 -5.90
N TRP A 257 -8.21 -14.38 -4.61
CA TRP A 257 -8.12 -13.39 -3.53
C TRP A 257 -6.72 -13.41 -2.95
N MET A 258 -6.03 -12.27 -2.97
CA MET A 258 -4.66 -12.15 -2.49
C MET A 258 -4.54 -11.14 -1.36
N HIS A 259 -3.87 -11.54 -0.27
CA HIS A 259 -3.68 -10.67 0.88
C HIS A 259 -2.21 -10.63 1.30
N ASN A 260 -1.66 -9.43 1.44
CA ASN A 260 -0.34 -9.26 2.04
C ASN A 260 -0.44 -9.20 3.57
N GLY A 261 0.56 -9.73 4.23
CA GLY A 261 0.64 -9.77 5.69
C GLY A 261 0.80 -8.38 6.32
N PHE A 262 0.68 -8.31 7.65
CA PHE A 262 0.83 -7.08 8.42
C PHE A 262 2.26 -6.53 8.36
N LEU A 263 2.36 -5.21 8.54
CA LEU A 263 3.62 -4.56 8.88
C LEU A 263 3.59 -4.17 10.36
N GLN A 264 4.63 -4.61 11.09
CA GLN A 264 4.94 -4.21 12.45
C GLN A 264 6.15 -3.27 12.44
N VAL A 265 6.33 -2.50 13.49
CA VAL A 265 7.50 -1.65 13.68
C VAL A 265 8.14 -2.01 15.01
N ASN A 266 9.37 -2.55 14.98
CA ASN A 266 10.08 -3.06 16.15
C ASN A 266 9.27 -4.09 16.93
N GLY A 267 8.62 -5.02 16.24
CA GLY A 267 7.80 -6.09 16.83
C GLY A 267 6.41 -5.67 17.31
N GLU A 268 6.04 -4.39 17.19
CA GLU A 268 4.79 -3.86 17.68
C GLU A 268 3.89 -3.35 16.55
N LYS A 269 2.58 -3.33 16.81
CA LYS A 269 1.63 -2.69 15.90
C LYS A 269 1.90 -1.19 15.85
N MET A 270 1.97 -0.64 14.64
CA MET A 270 2.16 0.79 14.43
C MET A 270 0.98 1.60 14.98
N ALA A 271 1.28 2.59 15.84
CA ALA A 271 0.29 3.48 16.41
C ALA A 271 0.89 4.87 16.67
N LYS A 272 0.11 5.95 16.41
CA LYS A 272 0.55 7.33 16.68
C LYS A 272 0.89 7.53 18.17
N SER A 273 0.12 6.92 19.07
CA SER A 273 0.32 6.98 20.53
C SER A 273 1.60 6.28 21.01
N ALA A 274 2.11 5.32 20.26
CA ALA A 274 3.33 4.58 20.58
C ALA A 274 4.61 5.27 20.05
N GLY A 275 4.50 6.35 19.29
CA GLY A 275 5.65 7.03 18.68
C GLY A 275 6.37 6.24 17.59
N ASN A 276 5.80 5.12 17.14
CA ASN A 276 6.33 4.24 16.13
C ASN A 276 5.59 4.36 14.78
N PHE A 277 4.93 5.50 14.56
CA PHE A 277 4.17 5.79 13.36
C PHE A 277 5.03 6.60 12.38
N PHE A 278 5.29 6.04 11.21
CA PHE A 278 6.08 6.67 10.15
C PHE A 278 5.23 6.81 8.89
N THR A 279 5.17 8.01 8.32
CA THR A 279 4.62 8.19 6.98
C THR A 279 5.65 7.77 5.93
N ILE A 280 5.19 7.43 4.72
CA ILE A 280 6.10 7.13 3.60
C ILE A 280 6.97 8.36 3.33
N ARG A 281 6.38 9.56 3.34
CA ARG A 281 7.05 10.83 3.06
C ARG A 281 8.16 11.15 4.08
N ASP A 282 7.92 10.91 5.36
CA ASP A 282 8.96 11.09 6.40
C ASP A 282 10.15 10.18 6.13
N LEU A 283 9.90 8.93 5.78
CA LEU A 283 10.97 7.98 5.48
C LEU A 283 11.70 8.32 4.18
N LEU A 284 11.02 8.85 3.18
CA LEU A 284 11.64 9.30 1.91
C LEU A 284 12.54 10.52 2.09
N ALA A 285 12.39 11.30 3.16
CA ALA A 285 13.31 12.39 3.50
C ALA A 285 14.70 11.86 3.88
N ASP A 286 14.76 10.69 4.52
CA ASP A 286 16.01 10.11 5.04
C ASP A 286 16.52 8.93 4.19
N TRP A 287 15.64 8.24 3.45
CA TRP A 287 15.95 7.01 2.74
C TRP A 287 15.52 7.06 1.27
N PRO A 288 16.36 6.60 0.33
CA PRO A 288 15.90 6.34 -1.04
C PRO A 288 14.72 5.38 -1.06
N GLY A 289 13.71 5.66 -1.90
CA GLY A 289 12.53 4.80 -2.00
C GLY A 289 12.86 3.36 -2.41
N GLU A 290 13.95 3.17 -3.17
CA GLU A 290 14.46 1.83 -3.53
C GLU A 290 14.87 1.02 -2.29
N VAL A 291 15.42 1.66 -1.26
CA VAL A 291 15.77 1.00 0.01
C VAL A 291 14.52 0.56 0.76
N LEU A 292 13.51 1.44 0.82
CA LEU A 292 12.22 1.12 1.44
C LEU A 292 11.54 -0.04 0.69
N ARG A 293 11.52 0.02 -0.64
CA ARG A 293 10.98 -1.04 -1.50
C ARG A 293 11.71 -2.37 -1.29
N PHE A 294 13.03 -2.37 -1.30
CA PHE A 294 13.82 -3.58 -1.12
C PHE A 294 13.57 -4.20 0.25
N ASN A 295 13.53 -3.40 1.32
CA ASN A 295 13.21 -3.87 2.66
C ASN A 295 11.85 -4.60 2.70
N MET A 296 10.82 -4.09 2.01
CA MET A 296 9.52 -4.74 1.91
C MET A 296 9.54 -6.06 1.14
N LEU A 297 10.40 -6.16 0.11
CA LEU A 297 10.49 -7.36 -0.76
C LEU A 297 11.38 -8.46 -0.18
N ARG A 298 12.17 -8.21 0.87
CA ARG A 298 13.02 -9.22 1.53
C ARG A 298 12.22 -10.35 2.18
N SER A 299 10.96 -10.08 2.54
CA SER A 299 10.06 -11.07 3.13
C SER A 299 8.98 -11.45 2.13
N HIS A 300 8.54 -12.71 2.18
CA HIS A 300 7.40 -13.16 1.38
C HIS A 300 6.16 -12.31 1.70
N TYR A 301 5.41 -11.90 0.67
CA TYR A 301 4.31 -10.93 0.83
C TYR A 301 3.24 -11.37 1.86
N ARG A 302 2.97 -12.67 2.00
CA ARG A 302 2.00 -13.21 2.96
C ARG A 302 2.48 -13.24 4.41
N GLN A 303 3.80 -13.19 4.64
CA GLN A 303 4.34 -13.19 5.99
C GLN A 303 4.26 -11.79 6.62
N PRO A 304 4.06 -11.67 7.93
CA PRO A 304 4.29 -10.40 8.61
C PRO A 304 5.71 -9.90 8.36
N ILE A 305 5.87 -8.59 8.30
CA ILE A 305 7.19 -7.95 8.22
C ILE A 305 7.40 -7.06 9.44
N ASP A 306 8.56 -7.19 10.07
CA ASP A 306 9.01 -6.24 11.08
C ASP A 306 9.89 -5.18 10.42
N PHE A 307 9.39 -3.96 10.38
CA PHE A 307 10.06 -2.81 9.81
C PHE A 307 10.98 -2.19 10.85
N THR A 308 12.28 -2.24 10.60
CA THR A 308 13.31 -1.73 11.52
C THR A 308 14.33 -0.86 10.78
N LEU A 309 14.95 0.09 11.48
CA LEU A 309 16.02 0.91 10.89
C LEU A 309 17.26 0.05 10.53
N ASP A 310 17.53 -1.01 11.28
CA ASP A 310 18.62 -1.93 10.93
C ASP A 310 18.33 -2.70 9.64
N GLY A 311 17.08 -3.12 9.43
CA GLY A 311 16.63 -3.72 8.17
C GLY A 311 16.80 -2.77 6.97
N LEU A 312 16.58 -1.47 7.17
CA LEU A 312 16.83 -0.46 6.12
C LEU A 312 18.33 -0.31 5.84
N ARG A 313 19.17 -0.27 6.88
CA ARG A 313 20.65 -0.20 6.71
C ARG A 313 21.21 -1.41 5.96
N GLU A 314 20.71 -2.61 6.26
CA GLU A 314 21.06 -3.83 5.54
C GLU A 314 20.60 -3.79 4.08
N SER A 315 19.37 -3.30 3.86
CA SER A 315 18.81 -3.13 2.51
C SER A 315 19.63 -2.16 1.67
N TRP A 316 20.05 -1.04 2.26
CA TRP A 316 20.94 -0.06 1.64
C TRP A 316 22.27 -0.69 1.21
N LYS A 317 22.98 -1.34 2.15
CA LYS A 317 24.27 -1.99 1.87
C LYS A 317 24.19 -3.04 0.78
N THR A 318 23.08 -3.78 0.73
CA THR A 318 22.87 -4.80 -0.31
C THR A 318 22.69 -4.15 -1.68
N LEU A 319 21.84 -3.14 -1.79
CA LEU A 319 21.62 -2.42 -3.05
C LEU A 319 22.88 -1.70 -3.50
N GLU A 320 23.61 -1.01 -2.59
CA GLU A 320 24.86 -0.31 -2.90
C GLU A 320 25.88 -1.28 -3.53
N ARG A 321 26.12 -2.44 -2.90
CA ARG A 321 27.01 -3.48 -3.44
C ARG A 321 26.55 -4.00 -4.81
N TRP A 322 25.25 -4.19 -5.00
CA TRP A 322 24.73 -4.66 -6.29
C TRP A 322 24.89 -3.62 -7.40
N TYR A 323 24.65 -2.36 -7.08
CA TYR A 323 24.84 -1.27 -8.03
C TYR A 323 26.32 -1.02 -8.42
N GLU A 324 27.26 -1.36 -7.55
CA GLU A 324 28.70 -1.32 -7.87
C GLU A 324 29.08 -2.35 -8.95
N THR A 325 28.33 -3.45 -9.04
CA THR A 325 28.60 -4.53 -10.00
C THR A 325 27.75 -4.45 -11.27
N THR A 326 26.69 -3.65 -11.28
CA THR A 326 25.81 -3.48 -12.43
C THR A 326 26.14 -2.17 -13.15
N GLU A 327 26.69 -2.23 -14.33
CA GLU A 327 26.76 -1.07 -15.23
C GLU A 327 25.36 -0.85 -15.85
N PRO A 328 25.04 0.40 -16.28
CA PRO A 328 23.80 0.66 -16.99
C PRO A 328 23.78 -0.14 -18.29
N LEU A 329 23.10 -1.28 -18.27
CA LEU A 329 22.91 -2.15 -19.42
C LEU A 329 21.60 -1.75 -20.12
N VAL A 330 21.66 -1.68 -21.43
CA VAL A 330 20.48 -1.41 -22.25
C VAL A 330 19.62 -2.69 -22.25
N ASP A 331 18.45 -2.61 -21.62
CA ASP A 331 17.40 -3.62 -21.62
C ASP A 331 17.80 -5.04 -21.14
N PRO A 332 18.42 -5.20 -19.97
CA PRO A 332 18.76 -6.52 -19.47
C PRO A 332 17.50 -7.31 -19.13
N ALA A 333 17.39 -8.54 -19.62
CA ALA A 333 16.33 -9.43 -19.24
C ALA A 333 16.66 -10.15 -17.90
N PRO A 334 15.69 -10.32 -16.97
CA PRO A 334 15.89 -11.15 -15.79
C PRO A 334 16.09 -12.62 -16.18
N ASP A 335 16.85 -13.37 -15.38
CA ASP A 335 17.11 -14.78 -15.63
C ASP A 335 15.90 -15.69 -15.36
N ALA A 336 16.03 -16.97 -15.75
CA ALA A 336 14.97 -17.94 -15.64
C ALA A 336 14.65 -18.33 -14.18
N ASP A 337 15.66 -18.43 -13.32
CA ASP A 337 15.50 -18.84 -11.93
C ASP A 337 14.82 -17.72 -11.11
N PHE A 338 15.22 -16.48 -11.36
CA PHE A 338 14.56 -15.32 -10.79
C PHE A 338 13.06 -15.28 -11.16
N LEU A 339 12.74 -15.43 -12.45
CA LEU A 339 11.35 -15.46 -12.92
C LEU A 339 10.57 -16.69 -12.40
N ALA A 340 11.21 -17.85 -12.29
CA ALA A 340 10.59 -19.03 -11.72
C ALA A 340 10.17 -18.81 -10.25
N ALA A 341 11.02 -18.15 -9.47
CA ALA A 341 10.70 -17.78 -8.08
C ALA A 341 9.50 -16.82 -8.00
N LEU A 342 9.43 -15.81 -8.86
CA LEU A 342 8.30 -14.88 -8.86
C LEU A 342 7.01 -15.54 -9.35
N ARG A 343 7.07 -16.48 -10.29
CA ARG A 343 5.91 -17.25 -10.74
C ARG A 343 5.36 -18.18 -9.66
N ASP A 344 6.15 -18.52 -8.65
CA ASP A 344 5.74 -19.34 -7.52
C ASP A 344 5.26 -18.47 -6.34
N ASP A 345 4.10 -17.84 -6.51
CA ASP A 345 3.41 -17.06 -5.48
C ASP A 345 4.21 -15.82 -5.03
N LEU A 346 4.79 -15.11 -5.99
CA LEU A 346 5.64 -13.94 -5.74
C LEU A 346 6.72 -14.21 -4.67
N ASN A 347 7.42 -15.32 -4.76
CA ASN A 347 8.47 -15.70 -3.81
C ASN A 347 9.69 -14.79 -3.94
N THR A 348 9.54 -13.55 -3.48
CA THR A 348 10.61 -12.54 -3.52
C THR A 348 11.85 -12.93 -2.73
N PRO A 349 11.79 -13.64 -1.57
CA PRO A 349 12.98 -14.14 -0.92
C PRO A 349 13.82 -15.06 -1.81
N ALA A 350 13.18 -15.99 -2.53
CA ALA A 350 13.89 -16.87 -3.46
C ALA A 350 14.42 -16.10 -4.69
N ALA A 351 13.65 -15.17 -5.23
CA ALA A 351 14.10 -14.30 -6.31
C ALA A 351 15.30 -13.43 -5.90
N ILE A 352 15.30 -12.87 -4.70
CA ILE A 352 16.43 -12.11 -4.14
C ILE A 352 17.64 -13.02 -3.91
N ALA A 353 17.42 -14.26 -3.45
CA ALA A 353 18.49 -15.23 -3.29
C ALA A 353 19.18 -15.57 -4.61
N SER A 354 18.44 -15.71 -5.72
CA SER A 354 19.04 -15.92 -7.05
C SER A 354 19.89 -14.70 -7.49
N LEU A 355 19.45 -13.47 -7.18
CA LEU A 355 20.21 -12.26 -7.51
C LEU A 355 21.56 -12.17 -6.80
N HIS A 356 21.71 -12.75 -5.61
CA HIS A 356 23.00 -12.78 -4.90
C HIS A 356 24.07 -13.62 -5.62
N GLN A 357 23.67 -14.52 -6.50
CA GLN A 357 24.54 -15.41 -7.26
C GLN A 357 24.54 -15.09 -8.76
N ALA A 358 23.77 -14.10 -9.18
CA ALA A 358 23.59 -13.77 -10.58
C ALA A 358 24.80 -13.06 -11.16
N GLU A 359 25.11 -13.32 -12.42
CA GLU A 359 26.06 -12.53 -13.21
C GLU A 359 25.52 -11.08 -13.37
N PRO A 360 26.39 -10.08 -13.58
CA PRO A 360 25.99 -8.67 -13.60
C PRO A 360 24.82 -8.34 -14.53
N VAL A 361 24.74 -8.96 -15.70
CA VAL A 361 23.63 -8.76 -16.66
C VAL A 361 22.30 -9.25 -16.08
N ALA A 362 22.28 -10.47 -15.53
CA ALA A 362 21.09 -11.07 -14.94
C ALA A 362 20.66 -10.32 -13.66
N LEU A 363 21.65 -9.89 -12.84
CA LEU A 363 21.41 -9.04 -11.68
C LEU A 363 20.72 -7.73 -12.09
N ALA A 364 21.25 -7.02 -13.08
CA ALA A 364 20.67 -5.78 -13.59
C ALA A 364 19.23 -6.00 -14.10
N GLY A 365 18.99 -7.10 -14.84
CA GLY A 365 17.65 -7.48 -15.30
C GLY A 365 16.66 -7.73 -14.17
N GLY A 366 17.09 -8.46 -13.14
CA GLY A 366 16.27 -8.71 -11.95
C GLY A 366 15.98 -7.44 -11.16
N LEU A 367 16.97 -6.56 -10.99
CA LEU A 367 16.79 -5.26 -10.33
C LEU A 367 15.79 -4.38 -11.08
N GLY A 368 15.94 -4.25 -12.40
CA GLY A 368 14.99 -3.50 -13.23
C GLY A 368 13.58 -4.06 -13.15
N PHE A 369 13.44 -5.40 -13.17
CA PHE A 369 12.14 -6.07 -13.00
C PHE A 369 11.49 -5.76 -11.65
N LEU A 370 12.27 -5.77 -10.58
CA LEU A 370 11.80 -5.40 -9.25
C LEU A 370 11.52 -3.91 -9.08
N GLY A 371 11.75 -3.08 -10.10
CA GLY A 371 11.47 -1.64 -10.09
C GLY A 371 12.61 -0.78 -9.53
N PHE A 372 13.83 -1.30 -9.52
CA PHE A 372 15.03 -0.57 -9.10
C PHE A 372 15.72 0.05 -10.32
N SER A 373 16.12 1.32 -10.20
CA SER A 373 16.70 2.10 -11.30
C SER A 373 18.07 2.68 -10.98
N ASN A 374 18.52 2.58 -9.73
CA ASN A 374 19.74 3.20 -9.20
C ASN A 374 19.77 4.76 -9.30
N VAL A 375 18.65 5.39 -9.66
CA VAL A 375 18.60 6.85 -9.80
C VAL A 375 18.70 7.54 -8.44
N GLN A 376 17.90 7.09 -7.49
CA GLN A 376 17.84 7.67 -6.15
C GLN A 376 19.11 7.41 -5.35
N MET A 377 19.69 6.22 -5.49
CA MET A 377 20.98 5.88 -4.87
C MET A 377 22.10 6.73 -5.44
N LYS A 378 22.12 7.00 -6.73
CA LYS A 378 23.08 7.92 -7.37
C LYS A 378 22.91 9.36 -6.89
N ILE A 379 21.68 9.81 -6.68
CA ILE A 379 21.38 11.13 -6.10
C ILE A 379 21.90 11.19 -4.66
N ALA A 380 21.58 10.19 -3.83
CA ALA A 380 22.05 10.11 -2.46
C ALA A 380 23.58 10.01 -2.36
N ALA A 381 24.22 9.32 -3.31
CA ALA A 381 25.68 9.25 -3.37
C ALA A 381 26.33 10.57 -3.84
N LYS A 382 25.67 11.35 -4.71
CA LYS A 382 26.11 12.70 -5.11
C LYS A 382 25.95 13.74 -4.00
N THR A 383 25.05 13.51 -3.07
CA THR A 383 24.94 14.26 -1.81
C THR A 383 25.93 13.72 -0.75
N LYS A 384 26.80 12.73 -1.12
CA LYS A 384 27.95 12.37 -0.30
C LYS A 384 28.77 13.61 -0.08
N VAL A 385 28.77 14.00 1.13
CA VAL A 385 29.45 15.11 1.73
C VAL A 385 30.90 15.11 1.24
N ASP A 386 31.36 16.24 0.80
CA ASP A 386 32.76 16.47 0.47
C ASP A 386 33.60 16.18 1.72
N GLU A 387 34.19 14.99 1.79
CA GLU A 387 35.00 14.52 2.93
C GLU A 387 36.18 15.47 3.21
N ALA A 388 36.68 16.13 2.15
CA ALA A 388 37.70 17.13 2.25
C ALA A 388 37.16 18.39 2.98
N ALA A 389 35.98 18.85 2.59
CA ALA A 389 35.33 19.98 3.26
C ALA A 389 34.96 19.68 4.73
N ILE A 390 34.60 18.42 5.06
CA ILE A 390 34.41 18.03 6.47
C ILE A 390 35.72 18.01 7.21
N ALA A 391 36.78 17.44 6.64
CA ALA A 391 38.09 17.40 7.28
C ALA A 391 38.60 18.81 7.56
N ASP A 392 38.45 19.73 6.63
CA ASP A 392 38.78 21.16 6.78
C ASP A 392 37.93 21.82 7.88
N ALA A 393 36.62 21.55 7.92
CA ALA A 393 35.76 22.07 8.95
C ALA A 393 36.11 21.53 10.34
N ILE A 394 36.46 20.23 10.46
CA ILE A 394 36.94 19.63 11.72
C ILE A 394 38.26 20.26 12.14
N ALA A 395 39.17 20.49 11.20
CA ALA A 395 40.45 21.16 11.48
C ALA A 395 40.23 22.61 11.97
N ALA A 396 39.35 23.36 11.28
CA ALA A 396 38.97 24.72 11.69
C ALA A 396 38.32 24.74 13.07
N ARG A 397 37.40 23.80 13.37
CA ARG A 397 36.79 23.65 14.69
C ARG A 397 37.84 23.37 15.78
N LYS A 398 38.81 22.48 15.50
CA LYS A 398 39.91 22.18 16.42
C LYS A 398 40.78 23.42 16.69
N ALA A 399 41.07 24.20 15.65
CA ALA A 399 41.82 25.45 15.77
C ALA A 399 41.04 26.50 16.60
N ALA A 400 39.74 26.63 16.37
CA ALA A 400 38.87 27.54 17.17
C ALA A 400 38.88 27.13 18.66
N ARG A 401 38.78 25.84 18.97
CA ARG A 401 38.85 25.35 20.37
C ARG A 401 40.22 25.61 21.00
N ALA A 402 41.32 25.43 20.27
CA ALA A 402 42.66 25.74 20.76
C ALA A 402 42.82 27.23 21.04
N ALA A 403 42.22 28.09 20.24
CA ALA A 403 42.18 29.54 20.45
C ALA A 403 41.15 29.99 21.51
N LYS A 404 40.43 29.07 22.17
CA LYS A 404 39.35 29.32 23.15
C LYS A 404 38.15 30.07 22.52
N ASN A 405 38.02 30.07 21.20
CA ASN A 405 36.85 30.63 20.48
C ASN A 405 35.75 29.59 20.40
N PHE A 406 35.02 29.39 21.50
CA PHE A 406 33.97 28.37 21.60
C PHE A 406 32.76 28.68 20.72
N ALA A 407 32.46 29.97 20.52
CA ALA A 407 31.37 30.39 19.66
C ALA A 407 31.58 29.93 18.21
N GLU A 408 32.78 30.08 17.68
CA GLU A 408 33.14 29.62 16.32
C GLU A 408 33.14 28.09 16.21
N SER A 409 33.65 27.41 17.27
CA SER A 409 33.61 25.93 17.35
C SER A 409 32.19 25.39 17.32
N ASP A 410 31.25 26.03 18.01
CA ASP A 410 29.83 25.63 18.03
C ASP A 410 29.14 25.94 16.70
N ARG A 411 29.41 27.12 16.09
CA ARG A 411 28.94 27.48 14.78
C ARG A 411 29.29 26.42 13.72
N ILE A 412 30.55 26.02 13.67
CA ILE A 412 31.03 24.98 12.72
C ILE A 412 30.32 23.63 12.97
N ARG A 413 30.14 23.25 14.23
CA ARG A 413 29.41 22.02 14.58
C ARG A 413 27.97 22.09 14.10
N ASP A 414 27.29 23.20 14.34
CA ASP A 414 25.88 23.39 14.00
C ASP A 414 25.68 23.48 12.47
N GLU A 415 26.63 24.06 11.73
CA GLU A 415 26.63 24.06 10.27
C GLU A 415 26.81 22.64 9.67
N LEU A 416 27.70 21.83 10.26
CA LEU A 416 27.85 20.44 9.87
C LEU A 416 26.60 19.62 10.22
N LEU A 417 26.00 19.87 11.40
CA LEU A 417 24.78 19.21 11.82
C LEU A 417 23.61 19.57 10.88
N ALA A 418 23.51 20.83 10.45
CA ALA A 418 22.51 21.28 9.46
C ALA A 418 22.68 20.61 8.09
N LYS A 419 23.89 20.15 7.76
CA LYS A 419 24.21 19.33 6.57
C LYS A 419 24.08 17.82 6.83
N GLY A 420 23.50 17.42 7.96
CA GLY A 420 23.33 16.03 8.35
C GLY A 420 24.60 15.33 8.86
N ILE A 421 25.65 16.09 9.23
CA ILE A 421 26.91 15.52 9.73
C ILE A 421 26.98 15.68 11.24
N VAL A 422 27.05 14.57 11.94
CA VAL A 422 27.21 14.52 13.41
C VAL A 422 28.68 14.30 13.77
N LEU A 423 29.24 15.22 14.49
CA LEU A 423 30.63 15.08 15.02
C LEU A 423 30.63 14.31 16.34
N LYS A 424 31.57 13.37 16.48
CA LYS A 424 31.82 12.61 17.70
C LYS A 424 33.26 12.91 18.18
N ASP A 425 33.38 13.59 19.30
CA ASP A 425 34.68 13.85 19.92
C ASP A 425 35.13 12.64 20.75
N GLY A 426 36.33 12.15 20.54
CA GLY A 426 36.92 11.02 21.24
C GLY A 426 38.39 11.24 21.61
N PRO A 427 39.00 10.32 22.41
CA PRO A 427 40.38 10.44 22.82
C PRO A 427 41.41 10.48 21.68
N GLN A 428 41.04 9.92 20.52
CA GLN A 428 41.90 9.86 19.32
C GLN A 428 41.60 10.98 18.32
N GLY A 429 40.65 11.89 18.63
CA GLY A 429 40.26 13.00 17.77
C GLY A 429 38.76 13.06 17.56
N THR A 430 38.33 13.97 16.66
CA THR A 430 36.94 14.11 16.25
C THR A 430 36.68 13.20 15.04
N THR A 431 35.75 12.28 15.18
CA THR A 431 35.19 11.49 14.08
C THR A 431 33.83 12.05 13.68
N TRP A 432 33.28 11.62 12.55
CA TRP A 432 32.00 12.08 12.10
C TRP A 432 31.19 10.93 11.49
N GLU A 433 29.89 11.11 11.48
CA GLU A 433 28.95 10.23 10.79
C GLU A 433 27.87 11.07 10.11
N VAL A 434 27.36 10.56 8.99
CA VAL A 434 26.19 11.17 8.36
C VAL A 434 24.96 10.73 9.15
N ARG A 435 24.16 11.69 9.61
CA ARG A 435 22.89 11.43 10.28
C ARG A 435 21.95 10.85 9.21
N LYS A 436 21.73 9.56 9.29
CA LYS A 436 20.75 8.82 8.50
C LYS A 436 19.47 8.69 9.31
#